data_2f9312151d5d53d1aa787dedf7e4603a
#
_entry.id   2f9312151d5d53d1aa787dedf7e4603a
#
_cell.length_a   1.000
_cell.length_b   1.000
_cell.length_c   1.000
_cell.angle_alpha   90.00
_cell.angle_beta   90.00
_cell.angle_gamma   90.00
#
_symmetry.space_group_name_H-M   'P 1'
#
loop_
_entity.id
_entity.type
_entity.pdbx_description
1 polymer ?
#
loop_
_entity_poly.entity_id
_entity_poly.type
_entity_poly.pdbx_seq_one_letter_code
_entity_poly.pdbx_strand_id
1 'polypeptide(L)'
;MTELSIFLVLVTVFIATSRVSVWAIGIDRAAHKYPADKEFIKTGCWSVLYANGGTKDRWIQMLIWRFSVIEGNLRMNISPQYPLVWFFPSLSIPIASLYELKDRDSVYQGGWRRCFEVEGAGLRIRVPSCVANEIIREKNA
;
A
#
# COMPACT_ATOMS: atom_id res chain seq x y z
N MET A 1 0.60 -28.83 23.38
CA MET A 1 -0.02 -27.74 22.59
C MET A 1 -0.99 -28.34 21.60
N THR A 2 -2.20 -27.86 21.57
CA THR A 2 -3.18 -28.29 20.56
C THR A 2 -2.87 -27.63 19.23
N GLU A 3 -3.30 -28.23 18.14
CA GLU A 3 -3.14 -27.64 16.79
C GLU A 3 -3.79 -26.26 16.70
N LEU A 4 -4.93 -26.08 17.36
CA LEU A 4 -5.60 -24.79 17.45
C LEU A 4 -4.73 -23.72 18.12
N SER A 5 -4.03 -24.09 19.20
CA SER A 5 -3.12 -23.17 19.90
C SER A 5 -1.96 -22.72 19.01
N ILE A 6 -1.39 -23.66 18.28
CA ILE A 6 -0.31 -23.38 17.31
C ILE A 6 -0.82 -22.44 16.21
N PHE A 7 -1.99 -22.74 15.66
CA PHE A 7 -2.61 -21.90 14.65
C PHE A 7 -2.84 -20.48 15.15
N LEU A 8 -3.40 -20.32 16.35
CA LEU A 8 -3.65 -19.01 16.95
C LEU A 8 -2.35 -18.22 17.17
N VAL A 9 -1.29 -18.90 17.61
CA VAL A 9 0.03 -18.26 17.78
C VAL A 9 0.57 -17.78 16.42
N LEU A 10 0.50 -18.62 15.39
CA LEU A 10 0.98 -18.27 14.05
C LEU A 10 0.21 -17.08 13.47
N VAL A 11 -1.11 -17.07 13.60
CA VAL A 11 -1.95 -15.95 13.13
C VAL A 11 -1.60 -14.66 13.89
N THR A 12 -1.43 -14.75 15.20
CA THR A 12 -1.07 -13.59 16.04
C THR A 12 0.28 -13.03 15.64
N VAL A 13 1.29 -13.89 15.45
CA VAL A 13 2.63 -13.48 15.01
C VAL A 13 2.56 -12.84 13.62
N PHE A 14 1.81 -13.41 12.70
CA PHE A 14 1.63 -12.87 11.36
C PHE A 14 1.01 -11.46 11.40
N ILE A 15 -0.07 -11.29 12.15
CA ILE A 15 -0.74 -9.99 12.28
C ILE A 15 0.19 -8.96 12.92
N ALA A 16 0.87 -9.33 14.02
CA ALA A 16 1.78 -8.44 14.71
C ALA A 16 2.95 -8.00 13.81
N THR A 17 3.57 -8.95 13.10
CA THR A 17 4.66 -8.67 12.18
C THR A 17 4.22 -7.76 11.04
N SER A 18 3.07 -8.04 10.45
CA SER A 18 2.51 -7.21 9.39
C SER A 18 2.19 -5.80 9.88
N ARG A 19 1.64 -5.67 11.07
CA ARG A 19 1.30 -4.37 11.66
C ARG A 19 2.53 -3.54 11.97
N VAL A 20 3.57 -4.16 12.52
CA VAL A 20 4.86 -3.51 12.78
C VAL A 20 5.51 -3.06 11.46
N SER A 21 5.44 -3.87 10.42
CA SER A 21 5.97 -3.52 9.10
C SER A 21 5.26 -2.30 8.52
N VAL A 22 3.94 -2.24 8.60
CA VAL A 22 3.13 -1.09 8.16
C VAL A 22 3.56 0.18 8.89
N TRP A 23 3.75 0.09 10.18
CA TRP A 23 4.22 1.22 11.00
C TRP A 23 5.65 1.63 10.63
N ALA A 24 6.57 0.68 10.54
CA ALA A 24 7.99 0.93 10.30
C ALA A 24 8.26 1.58 8.93
N ILE A 25 7.46 1.25 7.93
CA ILE A 25 7.59 1.80 6.57
C ILE A 25 7.03 3.22 6.48
N GLY A 26 6.18 3.62 7.41
CA GLY A 26 5.57 4.94 7.41
C GLY A 26 4.18 5.01 6.78
N ILE A 27 3.54 3.87 6.53
CA ILE A 27 2.15 3.83 6.04
C ILE A 27 1.21 4.46 7.08
N ASP A 28 1.44 4.25 8.36
CA ASP A 28 0.64 4.89 9.40
C ASP A 28 0.76 6.41 9.37
N ARG A 29 1.95 6.93 9.12
CA ARG A 29 2.16 8.37 8.97
C ARG A 29 1.44 8.92 7.73
N ALA A 30 1.50 8.18 6.64
CA ALA A 30 0.78 8.53 5.42
C ALA A 30 -0.74 8.48 5.64
N ALA A 31 -1.23 7.48 6.35
CA ALA A 31 -2.65 7.37 6.68
C ALA A 31 -3.12 8.48 7.63
N HIS A 32 -2.26 8.93 8.53
CA HIS A 32 -2.57 10.06 9.42
C HIS A 32 -2.68 11.37 8.62
N LYS A 33 -1.81 11.56 7.65
CA LYS A 33 -1.83 12.73 6.77
C LYS A 33 -2.94 12.67 5.72
N TYR A 34 -3.21 11.48 5.20
CA TYR A 34 -4.18 11.24 4.14
C TYR A 34 -5.17 10.14 4.55
N PRO A 35 -6.00 10.39 5.58
CA PRO A 35 -6.93 9.38 6.06
C PRO A 35 -8.03 9.09 5.05
N ALA A 36 -8.51 7.86 5.04
CA ALA A 36 -9.67 7.45 4.26
C ALA A 36 -10.70 6.77 5.16
N ASP A 37 -11.94 6.84 4.75
CA ASP A 37 -13.00 6.08 5.39
C ASP A 37 -12.72 4.58 5.26
N LYS A 38 -13.11 3.81 6.28
CA LYS A 38 -12.89 2.36 6.31
C LYS A 38 -13.81 1.57 5.37
N GLU A 39 -14.48 2.24 4.46
CA GLU A 39 -15.28 1.55 3.46
C GLU A 39 -14.36 0.78 2.50
N PHE A 40 -14.71 -0.48 2.27
CA PHE A 40 -13.98 -1.29 1.33
C PHE A 40 -14.18 -0.80 -0.09
N ILE A 41 -13.10 -0.69 -0.81
CA ILE A 41 -13.14 -0.35 -2.23
C ILE A 41 -13.70 -1.57 -2.98
N LYS A 42 -14.82 -1.38 -3.66
CA LYS A 42 -15.47 -2.45 -4.43
C LYS A 42 -14.88 -2.63 -5.81
N THR A 43 -14.25 -1.60 -6.34
CA THR A 43 -13.63 -1.58 -7.67
C THR A 43 -12.14 -1.31 -7.56
N GLY A 44 -11.37 -1.65 -8.58
CA GLY A 44 -9.95 -1.37 -8.61
C GLY A 44 -9.09 -2.63 -8.75
N CYS A 45 -7.80 -2.45 -8.59
CA CYS A 45 -6.81 -3.52 -8.77
C CYS A 45 -6.34 -4.07 -7.44
N TRP A 46 -6.21 -5.39 -7.39
CA TRP A 46 -5.60 -6.08 -6.25
C TRP A 46 -4.14 -6.35 -6.56
N SER A 47 -3.28 -6.04 -5.65
CA SER A 47 -1.86 -6.33 -5.80
C SER A 47 -1.15 -6.34 -4.45
N VAL A 48 -0.02 -7.03 -4.41
CA VAL A 48 0.91 -6.91 -3.31
C VAL A 48 1.47 -5.48 -3.30
N LEU A 49 1.49 -4.86 -2.14
CA LEU A 49 2.10 -3.56 -1.96
C LEU A 49 3.61 -3.72 -1.77
N TYR A 50 4.38 -3.00 -2.56
CA TYR A 50 5.79 -2.79 -2.33
C TYR A 50 5.98 -1.37 -1.83
N ALA A 51 6.60 -1.22 -0.68
CA ALA A 51 6.77 0.08 -0.05
C ALA A 51 8.19 0.27 0.49
N ASN A 52 8.60 1.52 0.55
CA ASN A 52 9.90 1.95 1.05
C ASN A 52 9.71 3.22 1.87
N GLY A 53 10.29 3.26 3.05
CA GLY A 53 10.22 4.40 3.97
C GLY A 53 11.15 5.58 3.64
N GLY A 54 11.70 5.64 2.44
CA GLY A 54 12.53 6.75 1.98
C GLY A 54 14.03 6.62 2.29
N THR A 55 14.44 5.58 2.99
CA THR A 55 15.87 5.31 3.28
C THR A 55 16.35 4.12 2.47
N LYS A 56 17.18 4.38 1.47
CA LYS A 56 17.88 3.40 0.64
C LYS A 56 16.96 2.37 -0.04
N ASP A 57 17.49 1.60 -0.95
CA ASP A 57 16.83 0.66 -1.87
C ASP A 57 16.19 -0.57 -1.20
N ARG A 58 15.70 -0.44 0.03
CA ARG A 58 15.04 -1.53 0.75
C ARG A 58 13.54 -1.47 0.53
N TRP A 59 13.10 -2.17 -0.47
CA TRP A 59 11.69 -2.37 -0.72
C TRP A 59 11.18 -3.54 0.10
N ILE A 60 10.07 -3.33 0.79
CA ILE A 60 9.42 -4.38 1.58
C ILE A 60 8.14 -4.76 0.88
N GLN A 61 7.99 -6.05 0.63
CA GLN A 61 6.75 -6.63 0.14
C GLN A 61 5.78 -6.74 1.30
N MET A 62 4.60 -6.19 1.10
CA MET A 62 3.55 -6.19 2.10
C MET A 62 2.36 -7.04 1.68
N LEU A 63 1.37 -7.09 2.53
CA LEU A 63 0.10 -7.76 2.29
C LEU A 63 -0.55 -7.31 0.98
N ILE A 64 -1.55 -8.04 0.52
CA ILE A 64 -2.33 -7.68 -0.65
C ILE A 64 -3.22 -6.48 -0.33
N TRP A 65 -3.07 -5.44 -1.12
CA TRP A 65 -3.83 -4.21 -1.01
C TRP A 65 -4.71 -4.03 -2.23
N ARG A 66 -5.79 -3.33 -2.05
CA ARG A 66 -6.64 -2.89 -3.13
C ARG A 66 -6.36 -1.43 -3.42
N PHE A 67 -6.18 -1.15 -4.70
CA PHE A 67 -5.88 0.18 -5.20
C PHE A 67 -7.00 0.63 -6.12
N SER A 68 -7.45 1.87 -5.95
CA SER A 68 -8.44 2.47 -6.85
C SER A 68 -8.20 3.97 -6.95
N VAL A 69 -8.48 4.54 -8.10
CA VAL A 69 -8.48 5.99 -8.30
C VAL A 69 -9.93 6.45 -8.30
N ILE A 70 -10.30 7.22 -7.29
CA ILE A 70 -11.66 7.70 -7.08
C ILE A 70 -11.61 9.21 -6.76
N GLU A 71 -12.32 10.00 -7.55
CA GLU A 71 -12.47 11.44 -7.32
C GLU A 71 -11.13 12.20 -7.16
N GLY A 72 -10.16 11.85 -7.99
CA GLY A 72 -8.83 12.49 -7.94
C GLY A 72 -7.94 12.04 -6.78
N ASN A 73 -8.29 10.94 -6.12
CA ASN A 73 -7.50 10.38 -5.03
C ASN A 73 -7.15 8.92 -5.32
N LEU A 74 -5.93 8.53 -4.95
CA LEU A 74 -5.55 7.12 -4.89
C LEU A 74 -6.01 6.57 -3.54
N ARG A 75 -6.95 5.65 -3.57
CA ARG A 75 -7.42 4.96 -2.37
C ARG A 75 -6.76 3.60 -2.25
N MET A 76 -6.28 3.31 -1.06
CA MET A 76 -5.58 2.07 -0.74
C MET A 76 -6.19 1.46 0.51
N ASN A 77 -6.66 0.22 0.37
CA ASN A 77 -7.17 -0.57 1.49
C ASN A 77 -6.52 -1.94 1.48
N ILE A 78 -6.26 -2.48 2.65
CA ILE A 78 -5.84 -3.88 2.75
C ILE A 78 -7.00 -4.79 2.32
N SER A 79 -6.66 -5.98 1.81
CA SER A 79 -7.67 -6.95 1.42
C SER A 79 -8.57 -7.34 2.60
N PRO A 80 -9.90 -7.37 2.43
CA PRO A 80 -10.83 -7.78 3.50
C PRO A 80 -10.71 -9.26 3.87
N GLN A 81 -9.94 -10.04 3.12
CA GLN A 81 -9.68 -11.45 3.43
C GLN A 81 -8.70 -11.65 4.59
N TYR A 82 -7.93 -10.61 4.92
CA TYR A 82 -6.98 -10.72 6.04
C TYR A 82 -7.70 -10.66 7.39
N PRO A 83 -7.28 -11.49 8.36
CA PRO A 83 -7.79 -11.41 9.71
C PRO A 83 -7.55 -10.03 10.32
N LEU A 84 -8.52 -9.53 11.08
CA LEU A 84 -8.42 -8.25 11.77
C LEU A 84 -8.06 -7.08 10.83
N VAL A 85 -8.58 -7.10 9.63
CA VAL A 85 -8.34 -6.08 8.59
C VAL A 85 -8.59 -4.65 9.09
N TRP A 86 -9.50 -4.47 10.04
CA TRP A 86 -9.83 -3.17 10.62
C TRP A 86 -8.69 -2.54 11.44
N PHE A 87 -7.67 -3.31 11.83
CA PHE A 87 -6.48 -2.77 12.49
C PHE A 87 -5.51 -2.09 11.52
N PHE A 88 -5.67 -2.31 10.24
CA PHE A 88 -4.80 -1.72 9.23
C PHE A 88 -5.38 -0.41 8.71
N PRO A 89 -4.54 0.60 8.45
CA PRO A 89 -5.01 1.89 7.98
C PRO A 89 -5.49 1.82 6.53
N SER A 90 -6.46 2.68 6.22
CA SER A 90 -6.86 2.98 4.85
C SER A 90 -6.36 4.37 4.48
N LEU A 91 -5.93 4.54 3.23
CA LEU A 91 -5.39 5.80 2.75
C LEU A 91 -6.21 6.34 1.57
N SER A 92 -6.31 7.65 1.50
CA SER A 92 -6.84 8.37 0.35
C SER A 92 -5.86 9.50 0.02
N ILE A 93 -4.95 9.25 -0.91
CA ILE A 93 -3.87 10.17 -1.25
C ILE A 93 -4.28 10.98 -2.48
N PRO A 94 -4.34 12.33 -2.38
CA PRO A 94 -4.59 13.14 -3.57
C PRO A 94 -3.55 12.86 -4.65
N ILE A 95 -4.00 12.69 -5.89
CA ILE A 95 -3.10 12.40 -7.01
C ILE A 95 -2.08 13.53 -7.19
N ALA A 96 -2.45 14.76 -6.88
CA ALA A 96 -1.51 15.88 -6.89
C ALA A 96 -0.33 15.71 -5.91
N SER A 97 -0.48 14.88 -4.89
CA SER A 97 0.57 14.61 -3.90
C SER A 97 1.42 13.37 -4.24
N LEU A 98 1.19 12.75 -5.40
CA LEU A 98 1.97 11.62 -5.90
C LEU A 98 2.95 12.09 -6.98
N TYR A 99 4.21 11.76 -6.80
CA TYR A 99 5.27 12.08 -7.77
C TYR A 99 5.87 10.80 -8.31
N GLU A 100 5.85 10.63 -9.62
CA GLU A 100 6.45 9.45 -10.26
C GLU A 100 7.98 9.53 -10.16
N LEU A 101 8.58 8.45 -9.68
CA LEU A 101 10.02 8.28 -9.63
C LEU A 101 10.46 7.31 -10.73
N LYS A 102 11.51 7.67 -11.45
CA LYS A 102 12.16 6.75 -12.36
C LYS A 102 13.06 5.83 -11.55
N ASP A 103 12.59 4.63 -11.33
CA ASP A 103 13.28 3.62 -10.55
C ASP A 103 13.82 2.54 -11.50
N ARG A 104 15.14 2.34 -11.49
CA ARG A 104 15.79 1.30 -12.30
C ARG A 104 15.38 -0.10 -11.86
N ASP A 105 15.05 -0.27 -10.59
CA ASP A 105 14.67 -1.56 -10.04
C ASP A 105 13.26 -2.00 -10.45
N SER A 106 12.46 -1.13 -11.00
CA SER A 106 11.15 -1.50 -11.55
C SER A 106 11.25 -2.51 -12.69
N VAL A 107 12.41 -2.57 -13.36
CA VAL A 107 12.68 -3.54 -14.43
C VAL A 107 12.79 -4.96 -13.86
N TYR A 108 13.35 -5.13 -12.67
CA TYR A 108 13.52 -6.43 -12.01
C TYR A 108 12.21 -7.08 -11.59
N GLN A 109 11.19 -6.30 -11.39
CA GLN A 109 9.88 -6.79 -10.96
C GLN A 109 8.87 -6.83 -12.11
N GLY A 110 9.37 -7.05 -13.33
CA GLY A 110 8.56 -7.27 -14.52
C GLY A 110 8.09 -6.03 -15.25
N GLY A 111 8.61 -4.85 -14.94
CA GLY A 111 8.27 -3.60 -15.64
C GLY A 111 6.82 -3.14 -15.52
N TRP A 112 6.03 -3.80 -14.68
CA TRP A 112 4.58 -3.67 -14.59
C TRP A 112 4.17 -2.75 -13.45
N ARG A 113 5.13 -2.27 -12.68
CA ARG A 113 4.89 -1.42 -11.53
C ARG A 113 5.62 -0.11 -11.71
N ARG A 114 4.96 0.96 -11.34
CA ARG A 114 5.54 2.29 -11.30
C ARG A 114 5.69 2.74 -9.86
N CYS A 115 6.77 3.47 -9.62
CA CYS A 115 7.09 3.97 -8.29
C CYS A 115 6.59 5.40 -8.15
N PHE A 116 5.91 5.67 -7.05
CA PHE A 116 5.47 7.02 -6.68
C PHE A 116 5.94 7.37 -5.29
N GLU A 117 6.35 8.62 -5.12
CA GLU A 117 6.61 9.18 -3.81
C GLU A 117 5.38 9.91 -3.30
N VAL A 118 5.02 9.67 -2.04
CA VAL A 118 3.92 10.36 -1.38
C VAL A 118 4.46 11.60 -0.69
N GLU A 119 3.98 12.76 -1.11
CA GLU A 119 4.46 14.04 -0.59
C GLU A 119 4.24 14.16 0.93
N GLY A 120 5.30 14.53 1.61
CA GLY A 120 5.26 14.82 3.05
C GLY A 120 5.12 13.61 3.96
N ALA A 121 5.06 12.39 3.42
CA ALA A 121 4.93 11.17 4.22
C ALA A 121 6.24 10.37 4.33
N GLY A 122 7.25 10.70 3.50
CA GLY A 122 8.49 9.94 3.44
C GLY A 122 8.27 8.50 2.97
N LEU A 123 7.23 8.26 2.20
CA LEU A 123 6.80 6.95 1.75
C LEU A 123 6.91 6.87 0.24
N ARG A 124 7.51 5.80 -0.25
CA ARG A 124 7.52 5.43 -1.67
C ARG A 124 6.74 4.14 -1.84
N ILE A 125 5.91 4.09 -2.86
CA ILE A 125 5.09 2.93 -3.16
C ILE A 125 5.25 2.52 -4.62
N ARG A 126 5.18 1.22 -4.87
CA ARG A 126 5.09 0.68 -6.23
C ARG A 126 3.68 0.16 -6.44
N VAL A 127 3.01 0.71 -7.42
CA VAL A 127 1.62 0.35 -7.73
C VAL A 127 1.55 -0.42 -9.05
N PRO A 128 0.56 -1.30 -9.23
CA PRO A 128 0.40 -2.03 -10.48
C PRO A 128 0.09 -1.09 -11.65
N SER A 129 0.41 -1.52 -12.85
CA SER A 129 0.28 -0.69 -14.07
C SER A 129 -1.14 -0.20 -14.30
N CYS A 130 -2.14 -1.00 -13.98
CA CYS A 130 -3.55 -0.61 -14.15
C CYS A 130 -3.89 0.66 -13.38
N VAL A 131 -3.40 0.77 -12.15
CA VAL A 131 -3.59 1.96 -11.31
C VAL A 131 -2.63 3.08 -11.69
N ALA A 132 -1.38 2.75 -11.99
CA ALA A 132 -0.37 3.74 -12.37
C ALA A 132 -0.80 4.52 -13.61
N ASN A 133 -1.37 3.85 -14.60
CA ASN A 133 -1.88 4.50 -15.81
C ASN A 133 -3.03 5.47 -15.51
N GLU A 134 -3.92 5.11 -14.61
CA GLU A 134 -5.00 6.00 -14.17
C GLU A 134 -4.46 7.23 -13.43
N ILE A 135 -3.47 7.05 -12.56
CA ILE A 135 -2.82 8.16 -11.84
C ILE A 135 -2.21 9.13 -12.83
N ILE A 136 -1.48 8.63 -13.82
CA ILE A 136 -0.81 9.47 -14.82
C ILE A 136 -1.83 10.20 -15.69
N ARG A 137 -2.89 9.52 -16.09
CA ARG A 137 -3.96 10.13 -16.86
C ARG A 137 -4.62 11.27 -16.11
N GLU A 138 -4.91 11.10 -14.83
CA GLU A 138 -5.49 12.13 -13.97
C GLU A 138 -4.53 13.31 -13.78
N LYS A 139 -3.23 13.06 -13.66
CA LYS A 139 -2.23 14.12 -13.54
C LYS A 139 -2.11 14.98 -14.80
N ASN A 140 -2.34 14.40 -15.96
CA ASN A 140 -2.22 15.06 -17.25
C ASN A 140 -3.53 15.69 -17.74
N ALA A 141 -4.58 15.47 -16.99
CA ALA A 141 -5.89 16.03 -17.33
C ALA A 141 -6.00 17.52 -16.97
#